data_50b0b62169cd4eb69421e387f0fd7a22
#
_entry.id   50b0b62169cd4eb69421e387f0fd7a22
#
_cell.length_a   1.000
_cell.length_b   1.000
_cell.length_c   1.000
_cell.angle_alpha   90.00
_cell.angle_beta   90.00
_cell.angle_gamma   90.00
#
_symmetry.space_group_name_H-M   'P 1'
#
loop_
_entity.id
_entity.type
_entity.pdbx_description
1 polymer ?
#
loop_
_entity_poly.entity_id
_entity_poly.type
_entity_poly.pdbx_seq_one_letter_code
_entity_poly.pdbx_strand_id
1 'polypeptide(L)'
;PGAAVLVIADGAGGVPAGKRASLTAVTTLAASLQAAMDKTMLLRTAILNGIEAANEAVLGLANGSATTMTVITIEGLVARSYQIGDSEALVVGQRGLIKLQTTAHSPTGFAVEAGFLDQREALHHEERHLVSNFLGTSDMRIDVGAGVELQPRDTVLLASDGLTDNVHLDEIIDHVRTGPLAESARSVVELAASRMATRRPGQPSKPDDLSLILFRKPDRTRIIGE
;
A
#
# COMPACT_ATOMS: atom_id res chain seq x y z
N PRO A 1 -15.99 -9.59 16.63
CA PRO A 1 -14.66 -9.05 16.39
C PRO A 1 -14.74 -8.17 15.15
N GLY A 2 -14.41 -6.86 15.30
CA GLY A 2 -14.49 -5.91 14.20
C GLY A 2 -13.45 -6.23 13.11
N ALA A 3 -13.78 -5.91 11.87
CA ALA A 3 -12.84 -5.89 10.75
C ALA A 3 -12.22 -4.49 10.64
N ALA A 4 -10.98 -4.40 10.15
CA ALA A 4 -10.36 -3.15 9.74
C ALA A 4 -10.03 -3.21 8.24
N VAL A 5 -10.15 -2.06 7.57
CA VAL A 5 -9.76 -1.88 6.18
C VAL A 5 -8.81 -0.70 6.11
N LEU A 6 -7.62 -0.93 5.63
CA LEU A 6 -6.58 0.08 5.39
C LEU A 6 -6.46 0.27 3.89
N VAL A 7 -6.45 1.52 3.43
CA VAL A 7 -6.41 1.85 2.00
C VAL A 7 -5.44 2.97 1.74
N ILE A 8 -4.62 2.82 0.71
CA ILE A 8 -3.81 3.89 0.14
C ILE A 8 -4.08 3.96 -1.37
N ALA A 9 -4.03 5.15 -1.94
CA ALA A 9 -4.17 5.38 -3.36
C ALA A 9 -3.28 6.56 -3.77
N ASP A 10 -2.48 6.35 -4.80
CA ASP A 10 -1.59 7.35 -5.37
C ASP A 10 -2.01 7.72 -6.78
N GLY A 11 -2.16 9.01 -7.03
CA GLY A 11 -2.80 9.49 -8.25
C GLY A 11 -1.83 9.73 -9.39
N ALA A 12 -2.02 9.04 -10.52
CA ALA A 12 -1.29 9.24 -11.76
C ALA A 12 -1.96 10.27 -12.68
N GLY A 13 -1.19 10.88 -13.59
CA GLY A 13 -1.71 11.80 -14.61
C GLY A 13 -1.52 13.30 -14.31
N GLY A 14 -0.59 13.65 -13.42
CA GLY A 14 -0.27 15.03 -13.04
C GLY A 14 -1.21 15.61 -11.96
N VAL A 15 -0.75 16.72 -11.34
CA VAL A 15 -1.25 17.15 -10.02
C VAL A 15 -2.77 17.35 -9.90
N PRO A 16 -3.56 17.98 -10.77
CA PRO A 16 -4.98 18.06 -10.50
C PRO A 16 -5.74 16.76 -10.79
N ALA A 17 -5.35 16.04 -11.82
CA ALA A 17 -6.05 14.86 -12.30
C ALA A 17 -5.78 13.65 -11.38
N GLY A 18 -4.54 13.40 -11.00
CA GLY A 18 -4.14 12.33 -10.07
C GLY A 18 -4.80 12.48 -8.71
N LYS A 19 -4.73 13.67 -8.11
CA LYS A 19 -5.39 13.95 -6.83
C LYS A 19 -6.90 13.70 -6.87
N ARG A 20 -7.56 14.06 -7.98
CA ARG A 20 -8.99 13.80 -8.14
C ARG A 20 -9.29 12.31 -8.28
N ALA A 21 -8.45 11.56 -9.02
CA ALA A 21 -8.60 10.13 -9.20
C ALA A 21 -8.44 9.39 -7.85
N SER A 22 -7.37 9.64 -7.11
CA SER A 22 -7.12 8.97 -5.83
C SER A 22 -8.21 9.28 -4.80
N LEU A 23 -8.64 10.53 -4.69
CA LEU A 23 -9.73 10.91 -3.80
C LEU A 23 -11.06 10.24 -4.20
N THR A 24 -11.42 10.25 -5.50
CA THR A 24 -12.62 9.58 -6.00
C THR A 24 -12.59 8.09 -5.70
N ALA A 25 -11.46 7.42 -5.94
CA ALA A 25 -11.30 6.00 -5.69
C ALA A 25 -11.51 5.65 -4.22
N VAL A 26 -10.81 6.33 -3.31
CA VAL A 26 -10.90 6.06 -1.86
C VAL A 26 -12.31 6.36 -1.33
N THR A 27 -12.91 7.48 -1.73
CA THR A 27 -14.25 7.85 -1.25
C THR A 27 -15.33 6.91 -1.78
N THR A 28 -15.22 6.45 -3.04
CA THR A 28 -16.16 5.48 -3.61
C THR A 28 -16.05 4.12 -2.94
N LEU A 29 -14.82 3.62 -2.72
CA LEU A 29 -14.61 2.38 -1.97
C LEU A 29 -15.21 2.49 -0.56
N ALA A 30 -14.94 3.57 0.16
CA ALA A 30 -15.46 3.79 1.52
C ALA A 30 -17.00 3.81 1.54
N ALA A 31 -17.64 4.51 0.61
CA ALA A 31 -19.10 4.56 0.49
C ALA A 31 -19.70 3.17 0.17
N SER A 32 -19.06 2.41 -0.74
CA SER A 32 -19.46 1.05 -1.08
C SER A 32 -19.39 0.11 0.11
N LEU A 33 -18.31 0.19 0.89
CA LEU A 33 -18.14 -0.61 2.10
C LEU A 33 -19.18 -0.24 3.17
N GLN A 34 -19.44 1.05 3.37
CA GLN A 34 -20.48 1.49 4.31
C GLN A 34 -21.85 0.95 3.93
N ALA A 35 -22.20 0.99 2.63
CA ALA A 35 -23.46 0.44 2.12
C ALA A 35 -23.54 -1.10 2.21
N ALA A 36 -22.39 -1.79 2.24
CA ALA A 36 -22.32 -3.24 2.40
C ALA A 36 -22.45 -3.68 3.88
N MET A 37 -22.15 -2.82 4.85
CA MET A 37 -22.26 -3.15 6.28
C MET A 37 -23.68 -3.52 6.72
N ASP A 38 -24.68 -2.97 6.07
CA ASP A 38 -26.10 -3.26 6.35
C ASP A 38 -26.58 -4.58 5.69
N LYS A 39 -25.71 -5.21 4.90
CA LYS A 39 -25.98 -6.45 4.17
C LYS A 39 -25.12 -7.58 4.75
N THR A 40 -25.64 -8.80 4.76
CA THR A 40 -24.91 -10.01 5.14
C THR A 40 -23.89 -10.41 4.04
N MET A 41 -23.05 -9.50 3.61
CA MET A 41 -22.05 -9.72 2.57
C MET A 41 -20.69 -10.03 3.19
N LEU A 42 -19.95 -10.98 2.61
CA LEU A 42 -18.58 -11.26 2.99
C LEU A 42 -17.71 -10.03 2.71
N LEU A 43 -16.83 -9.66 3.64
CA LEU A 43 -15.93 -8.50 3.47
C LEU A 43 -15.12 -8.57 2.17
N ARG A 44 -14.63 -9.76 1.80
CA ARG A 44 -13.93 -9.97 0.53
C ARG A 44 -14.76 -9.54 -0.68
N THR A 45 -16.02 -9.93 -0.73
CA THR A 45 -16.94 -9.55 -1.82
C THR A 45 -17.20 -8.05 -1.80
N ALA A 46 -17.41 -7.47 -0.62
CA ALA A 46 -17.63 -6.03 -0.47
C ALA A 46 -16.42 -5.22 -0.95
N ILE A 47 -15.20 -5.66 -0.66
CA ILE A 47 -13.96 -5.01 -1.13
C ILE A 47 -13.87 -5.09 -2.66
N LEU A 48 -14.04 -6.27 -3.27
CA LEU A 48 -13.94 -6.42 -4.72
C LEU A 48 -14.99 -5.56 -5.44
N ASN A 49 -16.25 -5.62 -5.03
CA ASN A 49 -17.30 -4.78 -5.60
C ASN A 49 -17.02 -3.28 -5.40
N GLY A 50 -16.45 -2.91 -4.25
CA GLY A 50 -16.09 -1.53 -3.95
C GLY A 50 -14.91 -1.02 -4.81
N ILE A 51 -13.93 -1.87 -5.12
CA ILE A 51 -12.82 -1.54 -6.02
C ILE A 51 -13.34 -1.39 -7.46
N GLU A 52 -14.21 -2.29 -7.92
CA GLU A 52 -14.84 -2.19 -9.24
C GLU A 52 -15.66 -0.91 -9.37
N ALA A 53 -16.48 -0.58 -8.36
CA ALA A 53 -17.23 0.69 -8.34
C ALA A 53 -16.29 1.91 -8.33
N ALA A 54 -15.16 1.85 -7.62
CA ALA A 54 -14.14 2.90 -7.62
C ALA A 54 -13.51 3.05 -9.02
N ASN A 55 -13.23 1.94 -9.72
CA ASN A 55 -12.71 1.96 -11.09
C ASN A 55 -13.69 2.66 -12.04
N GLU A 56 -14.96 2.29 -12.00
CA GLU A 56 -16.01 2.93 -12.82
C GLU A 56 -16.14 4.43 -12.51
N ALA A 57 -16.06 4.81 -11.23
CA ALA A 57 -16.15 6.21 -10.83
C ALA A 57 -14.96 7.05 -11.35
N VAL A 58 -13.75 6.50 -11.34
CA VAL A 58 -12.57 7.17 -11.89
C VAL A 58 -12.62 7.23 -13.42
N LEU A 59 -13.02 6.14 -14.10
CA LEU A 59 -13.28 6.14 -15.54
C LEU A 59 -14.31 7.23 -15.93
N GLY A 60 -15.34 7.39 -15.10
CA GLY A 60 -16.39 8.41 -15.30
C GLY A 60 -15.90 9.86 -15.18
N LEU A 61 -14.69 10.12 -14.69
CA LEU A 61 -14.08 11.46 -14.73
C LEU A 61 -13.74 11.90 -16.16
N ALA A 62 -13.61 10.95 -17.09
CA ALA A 62 -13.44 11.14 -18.54
C ALA A 62 -12.28 12.09 -18.93
N ASN A 63 -11.26 12.18 -18.11
CA ASN A 63 -10.11 13.07 -18.29
C ASN A 63 -8.76 12.33 -18.39
N GLY A 64 -8.80 10.99 -18.48
CA GLY A 64 -7.60 10.13 -18.55
C GLY A 64 -6.82 10.03 -17.22
N SER A 65 -7.39 10.51 -16.11
CA SER A 65 -6.77 10.34 -14.79
C SER A 65 -6.91 8.91 -14.30
N ALA A 66 -5.90 8.43 -13.59
CA ALA A 66 -5.86 7.11 -13.01
C ALA A 66 -5.22 7.17 -11.61
N THR A 67 -5.28 6.07 -10.88
CA THR A 67 -4.66 5.99 -9.55
C THR A 67 -4.23 4.56 -9.25
N THR A 68 -3.26 4.38 -8.37
CA THR A 68 -3.02 3.10 -7.71
C THR A 68 -4.11 2.88 -6.65
N MET A 69 -4.24 1.65 -6.17
CA MET A 69 -4.98 1.35 -4.95
C MET A 69 -4.43 0.09 -4.30
N THR A 70 -3.98 0.22 -3.07
CA THR A 70 -3.57 -0.90 -2.23
C THR A 70 -4.44 -0.96 -1.00
N VAL A 71 -5.05 -2.12 -0.77
CA VAL A 71 -5.95 -2.37 0.36
C VAL A 71 -5.44 -3.53 1.19
N ILE A 72 -5.47 -3.39 2.51
CA ILE A 72 -5.35 -4.50 3.45
C ILE A 72 -6.64 -4.60 4.25
N THR A 73 -7.26 -5.78 4.22
CA THR A 73 -8.32 -6.13 5.17
C THR A 73 -7.75 -6.92 6.33
N ILE A 74 -8.24 -6.67 7.53
CA ILE A 74 -7.88 -7.42 8.74
C ILE A 74 -9.17 -7.93 9.37
N GLU A 75 -9.42 -9.23 9.27
CA GLU A 75 -10.56 -9.92 9.87
C GLU A 75 -10.06 -10.82 11.01
N GLY A 76 -10.39 -10.46 12.24
CA GLY A 76 -9.83 -11.17 13.40
C GLY A 76 -8.31 -11.04 13.47
N LEU A 77 -7.58 -12.10 13.11
CA LEU A 77 -6.12 -12.15 13.02
C LEU A 77 -5.61 -12.30 11.57
N VAL A 78 -6.50 -12.38 10.58
CA VAL A 78 -6.09 -12.63 9.19
C VAL A 78 -6.03 -11.32 8.42
N ALA A 79 -4.86 -10.99 7.89
CA ALA A 79 -4.64 -9.90 6.94
C ALA A 79 -4.68 -10.43 5.50
N ARG A 80 -5.28 -9.66 4.58
CA ARG A 80 -5.33 -9.97 3.14
C ARG A 80 -5.14 -8.71 2.33
N SER A 81 -4.29 -8.77 1.30
CA SER A 81 -4.04 -7.66 0.37
C SER A 81 -4.91 -7.72 -0.88
N TYR A 82 -5.16 -6.53 -1.43
CA TYR A 82 -5.71 -6.31 -2.77
C TYR A 82 -4.87 -5.20 -3.40
N GLN A 83 -4.28 -5.47 -4.55
CA GLN A 83 -3.27 -4.64 -5.17
C GLN A 83 -3.65 -4.19 -6.57
N ILE A 84 -3.53 -2.88 -6.84
CA ILE A 84 -3.63 -2.25 -8.15
C ILE A 84 -2.58 -1.15 -8.20
N GLY A 85 -1.60 -1.28 -9.08
CA GLY A 85 -0.50 -0.31 -9.20
C GLY A 85 0.73 -0.70 -8.40
N ASP A 86 1.57 0.28 -8.09
CA ASP A 86 2.89 0.13 -7.48
C ASP A 86 2.98 0.64 -6.04
N SER A 87 1.89 1.19 -5.48
CA SER A 87 1.81 1.36 -4.02
C SER A 87 1.80 0.00 -3.34
N GLU A 88 2.57 -0.20 -2.27
CA GLU A 88 2.83 -1.52 -1.72
C GLU A 88 2.24 -1.73 -0.32
N ALA A 89 2.01 -3.00 0.01
CA ALA A 89 1.69 -3.43 1.36
C ALA A 89 2.70 -4.46 1.87
N LEU A 90 3.06 -4.34 3.15
CA LEU A 90 4.02 -5.21 3.84
C LEU A 90 3.43 -5.65 5.19
N VAL A 91 3.59 -6.93 5.52
CA VAL A 91 3.40 -7.43 6.89
C VAL A 91 4.72 -7.99 7.38
N VAL A 92 5.21 -7.44 8.47
CA VAL A 92 6.52 -7.82 9.04
C VAL A 92 6.41 -8.12 10.53
N GLY A 93 7.06 -9.22 10.93
CA GLY A 93 7.21 -9.60 12.33
C GLY A 93 8.35 -8.83 13.02
N GLN A 94 8.35 -8.82 14.36
CA GLN A 94 9.35 -8.10 15.16
C GLN A 94 10.81 -8.48 14.88
N ARG A 95 11.06 -9.70 14.38
CA ARG A 95 12.41 -10.17 14.01
C ARG A 95 12.77 -9.88 12.55
N GLY A 96 11.96 -9.07 11.84
CA GLY A 96 12.18 -8.72 10.44
C GLY A 96 11.68 -9.78 9.43
N LEU A 97 10.97 -10.83 9.89
CA LEU A 97 10.39 -11.81 8.98
C LEU A 97 9.25 -11.18 8.19
N ILE A 98 9.40 -11.12 6.88
CA ILE A 98 8.33 -10.71 5.95
C ILE A 98 7.31 -11.86 5.88
N LYS A 99 6.05 -11.55 6.16
CA LYS A 99 4.93 -12.49 6.08
C LYS A 99 4.05 -12.24 4.86
N LEU A 100 3.99 -11.00 4.40
CA LEU A 100 3.32 -10.57 3.20
C LEU A 100 4.09 -9.38 2.63
N GLN A 101 4.33 -9.41 1.35
CA GLN A 101 4.73 -8.26 0.54
C GLN A 101 3.94 -8.34 -0.76
N THR A 102 3.32 -7.25 -1.17
CA THR A 102 2.68 -7.17 -2.49
C THR A 102 3.73 -6.91 -3.56
N THR A 103 3.44 -7.32 -4.78
CA THR A 103 4.30 -7.05 -5.94
C THR A 103 3.85 -5.78 -6.63
N ALA A 104 4.73 -4.81 -6.80
CA ALA A 104 4.43 -3.61 -7.58
C ALA A 104 4.07 -3.98 -9.03
N HIS A 105 2.95 -3.48 -9.54
CA HIS A 105 2.56 -3.69 -10.94
C HIS A 105 3.37 -2.77 -11.85
N SER A 106 4.63 -3.10 -11.99
CA SER A 106 5.61 -2.41 -12.83
C SER A 106 6.52 -3.42 -13.53
N PRO A 107 7.18 -3.07 -14.64
CA PRO A 107 8.16 -3.96 -15.27
C PRO A 107 9.26 -4.39 -14.28
N THR A 108 9.76 -3.47 -13.47
CA THR A 108 10.78 -3.73 -12.45
C THR A 108 10.25 -4.61 -11.31
N GLY A 109 9.02 -4.37 -10.83
CA GLY A 109 8.39 -5.18 -9.80
C GLY A 109 8.21 -6.63 -10.23
N PHE A 110 7.73 -6.87 -11.45
CA PHE A 110 7.61 -8.22 -12.00
C PHE A 110 8.98 -8.89 -12.25
N ALA A 111 9.99 -8.11 -12.64
CA ALA A 111 11.36 -8.64 -12.81
C ALA A 111 11.97 -9.07 -11.47
N VAL A 112 11.70 -8.32 -10.39
CA VAL A 112 12.12 -8.68 -9.04
C VAL A 112 11.39 -9.94 -8.55
N GLU A 113 10.06 -10.01 -8.73
CA GLU A 113 9.27 -11.20 -8.34
C GLU A 113 9.72 -12.46 -9.07
N ALA A 114 10.06 -12.33 -10.37
CA ALA A 114 10.57 -13.42 -11.18
C ALA A 114 12.06 -13.77 -10.90
N GLY A 115 12.74 -13.01 -10.05
CA GLY A 115 14.17 -13.21 -9.72
C GLY A 115 15.13 -12.79 -10.82
N PHE A 116 14.70 -12.01 -11.80
CA PHE A 116 15.56 -11.46 -12.87
C PHE A 116 16.28 -10.18 -12.45
N LEU A 117 15.79 -9.49 -11.42
CA LEU A 117 16.33 -8.25 -10.92
C LEU A 117 16.40 -8.31 -9.38
N ASP A 118 17.48 -7.80 -8.80
CA ASP A 118 17.57 -7.60 -7.35
C ASP A 118 16.76 -6.38 -6.92
N GLN A 119 16.16 -6.42 -5.72
CA GLN A 119 15.37 -5.30 -5.19
C GLN A 119 16.15 -3.99 -5.10
N ARG A 120 17.46 -4.03 -4.80
CA ARG A 120 18.28 -2.82 -4.74
C ARG A 120 18.60 -2.30 -6.15
N GLU A 121 18.82 -3.20 -7.11
CA GLU A 121 19.02 -2.85 -8.53
C GLU A 121 17.77 -2.22 -9.12
N ALA A 122 16.57 -2.73 -8.78
CA ALA A 122 15.30 -2.19 -9.24
C ALA A 122 15.13 -0.70 -8.90
N LEU A 123 15.60 -0.26 -7.73
CA LEU A 123 15.55 1.15 -7.30
C LEU A 123 16.42 2.10 -8.13
N HIS A 124 17.34 1.56 -8.93
CA HIS A 124 18.20 2.33 -9.84
C HIS A 124 17.87 2.08 -11.31
N HIS A 125 16.90 1.22 -11.62
CA HIS A 125 16.52 0.88 -12.98
C HIS A 125 15.84 2.06 -13.70
N GLU A 126 16.08 2.20 -15.00
CA GLU A 126 15.54 3.30 -15.80
C GLU A 126 14.00 3.26 -15.86
N GLU A 127 13.41 2.08 -15.89
CA GLU A 127 11.97 1.84 -16.00
C GLU A 127 11.24 1.79 -14.64
N ARG A 128 11.90 2.11 -13.51
CA ARG A 128 11.28 2.06 -12.18
C ARG A 128 10.06 2.98 -12.02
N HIS A 129 9.92 3.98 -12.91
CA HIS A 129 8.81 4.93 -12.91
C HIS A 129 7.60 4.46 -13.72
N LEU A 130 7.69 3.30 -14.39
CA LEU A 130 6.61 2.77 -15.20
C LEU A 130 5.67 1.92 -14.35
N VAL A 131 4.39 2.22 -14.44
CA VAL A 131 3.31 1.44 -13.82
C VAL A 131 2.47 0.80 -14.90
N SER A 132 2.18 -0.48 -14.79
CA SER A 132 1.53 -1.29 -15.83
C SER A 132 0.06 -1.60 -15.55
N ASN A 133 -0.47 -1.20 -14.39
CA ASN A 133 -1.86 -1.45 -14.00
C ASN A 133 -2.36 -0.30 -13.12
N PHE A 134 -3.48 0.29 -13.49
CA PHE A 134 -4.09 1.40 -12.76
C PHE A 134 -5.59 1.18 -12.56
N LEU A 135 -6.09 1.71 -11.46
CA LEU A 135 -7.51 1.97 -11.27
C LEU A 135 -7.91 3.21 -12.08
N GLY A 136 -9.02 3.15 -12.80
CA GLY A 136 -9.42 4.16 -13.78
C GLY A 136 -9.11 3.74 -15.21
N THR A 137 -8.84 2.44 -15.46
CA THR A 137 -8.63 1.88 -16.80
C THR A 137 -9.57 0.71 -17.08
N SER A 138 -9.85 0.44 -18.36
CA SER A 138 -10.75 -0.65 -18.78
C SER A 138 -10.15 -2.03 -18.60
N ASP A 139 -8.83 -2.14 -18.51
CA ASP A 139 -8.05 -3.38 -18.35
C ASP A 139 -7.48 -3.54 -16.93
N MET A 140 -8.01 -2.77 -15.95
CA MET A 140 -7.65 -2.88 -14.55
C MET A 140 -7.77 -4.32 -14.04
N ARG A 141 -6.76 -4.76 -13.31
CA ARG A 141 -6.71 -6.07 -12.66
C ARG A 141 -6.49 -5.91 -11.16
N ILE A 142 -7.17 -6.75 -10.38
CA ILE A 142 -7.03 -6.77 -8.92
C ILE A 142 -6.23 -8.01 -8.53
N ASP A 143 -5.03 -7.84 -8.03
CA ASP A 143 -4.28 -8.95 -7.45
C ASP A 143 -4.70 -9.16 -5.99
N VAL A 144 -5.19 -10.35 -5.69
CA VAL A 144 -5.70 -10.71 -4.36
C VAL A 144 -4.73 -11.67 -3.69
N GLY A 145 -4.09 -11.19 -2.63
CA GLY A 145 -3.14 -11.98 -1.86
C GLY A 145 -3.78 -13.10 -1.03
N ALA A 146 -2.97 -14.06 -0.62
CA ALA A 146 -3.36 -15.06 0.36
C ALA A 146 -3.62 -14.42 1.73
N GLY A 147 -4.49 -15.03 2.54
CA GLY A 147 -4.67 -14.62 3.93
C GLY A 147 -3.45 -14.97 4.77
N VAL A 148 -2.92 -14.00 5.52
CA VAL A 148 -1.75 -14.16 6.39
C VAL A 148 -2.16 -13.92 7.84
N GLU A 149 -1.82 -14.86 8.72
CA GLU A 149 -2.12 -14.73 10.15
C GLU A 149 -1.16 -13.74 10.84
N LEU A 150 -1.76 -12.69 11.42
CA LEU A 150 -1.05 -11.70 12.22
C LEU A 150 -0.78 -12.24 13.62
N GLN A 151 0.46 -12.23 14.03
CA GLN A 151 0.88 -12.46 15.41
C GLN A 151 0.86 -11.14 16.21
N PRO A 152 0.82 -11.21 17.55
CA PRO A 152 0.99 -10.01 18.38
C PRO A 152 2.23 -9.23 17.98
N ARG A 153 2.07 -7.90 17.83
CA ARG A 153 3.14 -6.96 17.45
C ARG A 153 3.65 -7.07 16.00
N ASP A 154 3.03 -7.88 15.12
CA ASP A 154 3.29 -7.73 13.68
C ASP A 154 2.87 -6.34 13.23
N THR A 155 3.68 -5.73 12.37
CA THR A 155 3.38 -4.44 11.77
C THR A 155 2.87 -4.63 10.36
N VAL A 156 1.75 -4.01 10.05
CA VAL A 156 1.22 -3.84 8.69
C VAL A 156 1.61 -2.45 8.23
N LEU A 157 2.24 -2.35 7.08
CA LEU A 157 2.58 -1.10 6.38
C LEU A 157 1.85 -1.08 5.04
N LEU A 158 1.25 0.06 4.68
CA LEU A 158 0.92 0.42 3.31
C LEU A 158 1.70 1.69 2.98
N ALA A 159 2.26 1.77 1.79
CA ALA A 159 3.00 2.96 1.35
C ALA A 159 2.85 3.22 -0.15
N SER A 160 2.85 4.49 -0.56
CA SER A 160 3.06 4.87 -1.95
C SER A 160 4.53 4.71 -2.36
N ASP A 161 4.81 4.78 -3.65
CA ASP A 161 6.16 4.69 -4.22
C ASP A 161 7.09 5.80 -3.70
N GLY A 162 6.54 6.92 -3.21
CA GLY A 162 7.31 7.94 -2.50
C GLY A 162 8.10 7.40 -1.31
N LEU A 163 7.68 6.28 -0.68
CA LEU A 163 8.49 5.57 0.30
C LEU A 163 9.40 4.53 -0.36
N THR A 164 8.83 3.61 -1.13
CA THR A 164 9.53 2.42 -1.64
C THR A 164 10.59 2.75 -2.68
N ASP A 165 10.44 3.85 -3.44
CA ASP A 165 11.45 4.36 -4.37
C ASP A 165 12.60 5.14 -3.70
N ASN A 166 12.49 5.44 -2.41
CA ASN A 166 13.48 6.24 -1.69
C ASN A 166 14.16 5.52 -0.52
N VAL A 167 13.60 4.40 -0.05
CA VAL A 167 14.14 3.66 1.09
C VAL A 167 14.23 2.18 0.75
N HIS A 168 15.38 1.56 1.01
CA HIS A 168 15.53 0.12 0.81
C HIS A 168 14.61 -0.68 1.74
N LEU A 169 14.13 -1.82 1.28
CA LEU A 169 13.19 -2.66 2.03
C LEU A 169 13.71 -3.06 3.41
N ASP A 170 14.98 -3.42 3.51
CA ASP A 170 15.61 -3.78 4.79
C ASP A 170 15.61 -2.61 5.78
N GLU A 171 15.83 -1.39 5.32
CA GLU A 171 15.74 -0.19 6.15
C GLU A 171 14.30 0.11 6.56
N ILE A 172 13.33 -0.02 5.63
CA ILE A 172 11.90 0.11 5.96
C ILE A 172 11.55 -0.86 7.08
N ILE A 173 11.93 -2.14 6.93
CA ILE A 173 11.69 -3.18 7.93
C ILE A 173 12.30 -2.79 9.28
N ASP A 174 13.54 -2.34 9.32
CA ASP A 174 14.22 -1.97 10.56
C ASP A 174 13.55 -0.81 11.28
N HIS A 175 13.01 0.16 10.54
CA HIS A 175 12.28 1.30 11.12
C HIS A 175 10.88 0.90 11.66
N VAL A 176 10.17 -0.02 10.99
CA VAL A 176 8.74 -0.26 11.30
C VAL A 176 8.48 -1.49 12.16
N ARG A 177 9.41 -2.45 12.26
CA ARG A 177 9.19 -3.74 12.95
C ARG A 177 9.08 -3.64 14.46
N THR A 178 9.62 -2.60 15.09
CA THR A 178 9.63 -2.42 16.55
C THR A 178 9.37 -0.97 16.95
N GLY A 179 9.19 -0.72 18.25
CA GLY A 179 8.98 0.63 18.79
C GLY A 179 7.54 1.16 18.66
N PRO A 180 7.27 2.37 19.16
CA PRO A 180 5.98 3.03 19.01
C PRO A 180 5.69 3.39 17.55
N LEU A 181 4.45 3.10 17.06
CA LEU A 181 4.10 3.29 15.65
C LEU A 181 4.30 4.72 15.16
N ALA A 182 3.96 5.72 15.98
CA ALA A 182 4.12 7.13 15.59
C ALA A 182 5.59 7.54 15.41
N GLU A 183 6.50 7.00 16.23
CA GLU A 183 7.94 7.23 16.10
C GLU A 183 8.49 6.51 14.88
N SER A 184 8.09 5.25 14.67
CA SER A 184 8.44 4.44 13.49
C SER A 184 8.03 5.14 12.20
N ALA A 185 6.78 5.62 12.13
CA ALA A 185 6.26 6.35 10.97
C ALA A 185 7.08 7.63 10.71
N ARG A 186 7.31 8.44 11.75
CA ARG A 186 8.10 9.67 11.63
C ARG A 186 9.50 9.38 11.13
N SER A 187 10.18 8.42 11.72
CA SER A 187 11.57 8.07 11.40
C SER A 187 11.73 7.62 9.94
N VAL A 188 10.84 6.77 9.43
CA VAL A 188 10.93 6.29 8.04
C VAL A 188 10.56 7.39 7.04
N VAL A 189 9.61 8.27 7.37
CA VAL A 189 9.25 9.44 6.54
C VAL A 189 10.40 10.44 6.49
N GLU A 190 11.04 10.74 7.61
CA GLU A 190 12.21 11.65 7.67
C GLU A 190 13.38 11.10 6.83
N LEU A 191 13.61 9.79 6.86
CA LEU A 191 14.61 9.13 6.02
C LEU A 191 14.29 9.30 4.53
N ALA A 192 13.07 8.98 4.10
CA ALA A 192 12.64 9.16 2.71
C ALA A 192 12.76 10.64 2.27
N ALA A 193 12.23 11.57 3.06
CA ALA A 193 12.29 13.00 2.77
C ALA A 193 13.73 13.51 2.66
N SER A 194 14.65 13.05 3.50
CA SER A 194 16.06 13.41 3.42
C SER A 194 16.73 12.96 2.12
N ARG A 195 16.33 11.78 1.61
CA ARG A 195 16.82 11.23 0.34
C ARG A 195 16.22 11.95 -0.87
N MET A 196 14.93 12.28 -0.81
CA MET A 196 14.29 13.12 -1.82
C MET A 196 14.94 14.50 -1.94
N ALA A 197 15.28 15.10 -0.79
CA ALA A 197 15.88 16.44 -0.74
C ALA A 197 17.36 16.45 -1.19
N THR A 198 18.10 15.35 -0.98
CA THR A 198 19.54 15.32 -1.24
C THR A 198 19.97 13.98 -1.81
N ARG A 199 20.23 13.97 -3.11
CA ARG A 199 20.78 12.78 -3.79
C ARG A 199 22.18 12.46 -3.31
N ARG A 200 22.41 11.21 -2.91
CA ARG A 200 23.73 10.70 -2.50
C ARG A 200 24.10 9.46 -3.31
N PRO A 201 25.37 9.25 -3.66
CA PRO A 201 25.81 8.03 -4.36
C PRO A 201 25.39 6.78 -3.60
N GLY A 202 24.85 5.79 -4.33
CA GLY A 202 24.43 4.50 -3.76
C GLY A 202 23.16 4.51 -2.91
N GLN A 203 22.49 5.67 -2.80
CA GLN A 203 21.18 5.76 -2.13
C GLN A 203 20.09 6.06 -3.17
N PRO A 204 18.92 5.40 -3.06
CA PRO A 204 17.79 5.72 -3.92
C PRO A 204 17.29 7.13 -3.62
N SER A 205 16.88 7.85 -4.66
CA SER A 205 16.36 9.21 -4.56
C SER A 205 15.44 9.51 -5.74
N LYS A 206 14.16 9.69 -5.45
CA LYS A 206 13.11 10.11 -6.40
C LYS A 206 12.15 11.03 -5.65
N PRO A 207 12.22 12.36 -5.84
CA PRO A 207 11.26 13.28 -5.25
C PRO A 207 9.83 12.94 -5.69
N ASP A 208 8.95 12.67 -4.73
CA ASP A 208 7.56 12.32 -4.96
C ASP A 208 6.70 12.63 -3.73
N ASP A 209 5.37 12.58 -3.88
CA ASP A 209 4.44 12.60 -2.75
C ASP A 209 4.56 11.29 -1.97
N LEU A 210 4.56 11.38 -0.63
CA LEU A 210 4.70 10.23 0.23
C LEU A 210 3.47 10.08 1.13
N SER A 211 2.82 8.93 1.02
CA SER A 211 1.77 8.51 1.92
C SER A 211 2.13 7.17 2.56
N LEU A 212 1.86 7.01 3.85
CA LEU A 212 1.99 5.72 4.51
C LEU A 212 0.94 5.52 5.63
N ILE A 213 0.62 4.25 5.86
CA ILE A 213 -0.19 3.80 6.99
C ILE A 213 0.60 2.72 7.72
N LEU A 214 0.75 2.86 9.04
CA LEU A 214 1.23 1.80 9.92
C LEU A 214 0.09 1.32 10.83
N PHE A 215 -0.08 0.01 10.90
CA PHE A 215 -1.02 -0.61 11.82
C PHE A 215 -0.35 -1.73 12.60
N ARG A 216 -0.67 -1.82 13.87
CA ARG A 216 -0.30 -2.93 14.73
C ARG A 216 -1.48 -3.23 15.66
N LYS A 217 -1.86 -4.50 15.70
CA LYS A 217 -2.96 -4.90 16.58
C LYS A 217 -2.58 -4.65 18.05
N PRO A 218 -3.45 -3.98 18.84
CA PRO A 218 -3.19 -3.80 20.27
C PRO A 218 -3.05 -5.14 20.98
N ASP A 219 -2.09 -5.23 21.90
CA ASP A 219 -1.90 -6.40 22.75
C ASP A 219 -3.08 -6.46 23.75
N ARG A 220 -3.90 -7.51 23.68
CA ARG A 220 -5.09 -7.66 24.56
C ARG A 220 -4.73 -7.75 26.05
N THR A 221 -3.46 -7.99 26.37
CA THR A 221 -2.99 -8.17 27.75
C THR A 221 -2.85 -6.83 28.51
N ARG A 222 -2.91 -5.68 27.86
CA ARG A 222 -2.78 -4.35 28.51
C ARG A 222 -4.09 -3.63 28.86
N ILE A 223 -5.24 -4.22 28.56
CA ILE A 223 -6.55 -3.58 28.83
C ILE A 223 -7.13 -4.00 30.20
N ILE A 224 -6.43 -4.83 30.98
CA ILE A 224 -6.87 -5.26 32.32
C ILE A 224 -5.93 -4.63 33.36
N GLY A 225 -5.94 -3.32 33.48
CA GLY A 225 -5.11 -2.65 34.48
C GLY A 225 -5.15 -1.12 34.38
N GLU A 226 -6.34 -0.54 34.42
CA GLU A 226 -6.62 0.82 34.91
C GLU A 226 -7.99 0.83 35.58
#